data_92fb48822a159332f29637ccca2582a7
#
_entry.id   92fb48822a159332f29637ccca2582a7
#
_cell.length_a   1.000
_cell.length_b   1.000
_cell.length_c   1.000
_cell.angle_alpha   90.00
_cell.angle_beta   90.00
_cell.angle_gamma   90.00
#
_symmetry.space_group_name_H-M   'P 1'
#
loop_
_entity.id
_entity.type
_entity.pdbx_description
1 polymer ?
#
loop_
_entity_poly.entity_id
_entity_poly.type
_entity_poly.pdbx_seq_one_letter_code
_entity_poly.pdbx_strand_id
1 'polypeptide(L)'
;MTEKKNIDLLGIGNAITDILVKVDYNFLEKMKLNIGAMQLTDYETINKTINLFKDTKVSAGGSVANTISMVANLGNRCAFIGRRKNDTQGKLFSESMSSSNILLPNSEVEFGKASSTCLVMITPNG
;
A
#
# COMPACT_ATOMS: atom_id res chain seq x y z
N MET A 1 -0.07 4.29 -37.21
CA MET A 1 -0.60 3.11 -36.47
C MET A 1 -0.17 3.27 -35.03
N THR A 2 -1.09 3.55 -34.14
CA THR A 2 -0.81 3.50 -32.70
C THR A 2 -0.66 2.03 -32.32
N GLU A 3 0.53 1.62 -31.91
CA GLU A 3 0.72 0.31 -31.28
C GLU A 3 -0.29 0.20 -30.13
N LYS A 4 -1.24 -0.71 -30.24
CA LYS A 4 -2.07 -1.11 -29.10
C LYS A 4 -1.11 -1.62 -28.03
N LYS A 5 -0.90 -0.85 -26.99
CA LYS A 5 -0.20 -1.33 -25.78
C LYS A 5 -1.08 -2.42 -25.17
N ASN A 6 -0.85 -3.65 -25.59
CA ASN A 6 -1.57 -4.80 -25.02
C ASN A 6 -1.19 -4.95 -23.55
N ILE A 7 -2.16 -4.99 -22.68
CA ILE A 7 -1.99 -5.36 -21.27
C ILE A 7 -2.15 -6.86 -21.19
N ASP A 8 -1.16 -7.53 -20.60
CA ASP A 8 -1.15 -8.98 -20.44
C ASP A 8 -2.01 -9.40 -19.24
N LEU A 9 -2.01 -8.58 -18.18
CA LEU A 9 -2.81 -8.82 -16.97
C LEU A 9 -3.35 -7.52 -16.38
N LEU A 10 -4.65 -7.50 -16.08
CA LEU A 10 -5.32 -6.43 -15.34
C LEU A 10 -5.81 -6.96 -14.00
N GLY A 11 -5.37 -6.32 -12.91
CA GLY A 11 -5.87 -6.58 -11.57
C GLY A 11 -6.87 -5.52 -11.14
N ILE A 12 -7.92 -5.95 -10.45
CA ILE A 12 -8.89 -5.06 -9.80
C ILE A 12 -8.95 -5.42 -8.32
N GLY A 13 -8.66 -4.47 -7.45
CA GLY A 13 -8.60 -4.74 -6.01
C GLY A 13 -8.47 -3.51 -5.15
N ASN A 14 -8.29 -3.73 -3.85
CA ASN A 14 -8.06 -2.65 -2.90
C ASN A 14 -6.64 -2.11 -3.04
N ALA A 15 -6.53 -0.79 -3.25
CA ALA A 15 -5.27 -0.08 -3.19
C ALA A 15 -4.94 0.20 -1.73
N ILE A 16 -3.96 -0.51 -1.19
CA ILE A 16 -3.53 -0.39 0.21
C ILE A 16 -2.08 0.09 0.22
N THR A 17 -1.79 1.13 0.98
CA THR A 17 -0.41 1.57 1.19
C THR A 17 0.12 0.93 2.46
N ASP A 18 1.11 0.04 2.31
CA ASP A 18 1.80 -0.59 3.43
C ASP A 18 2.93 0.32 3.91
N ILE A 19 2.92 0.63 5.20
CA ILE A 19 3.95 1.41 5.88
C ILE A 19 4.61 0.51 6.91
N LEU A 20 5.89 0.19 6.69
CA LEU A 20 6.66 -0.72 7.51
C LEU A 20 7.52 0.08 8.48
N VAL A 21 7.42 -0.27 9.76
CA VAL A 21 8.21 0.33 10.85
C VAL A 21 8.82 -0.76 11.73
N LYS A 22 10.00 -0.50 12.27
CA LYS A 22 10.61 -1.38 13.27
C LYS A 22 10.17 -0.92 14.66
N VAL A 23 9.75 -1.86 15.49
CA VAL A 23 9.30 -1.60 16.87
C VAL A 23 9.96 -2.59 17.83
N ASP A 24 10.10 -2.20 19.09
CA ASP A 24 10.44 -3.12 20.17
C ASP A 24 9.16 -3.69 20.84
N TYR A 25 9.36 -4.68 21.69
CA TYR A 25 8.24 -5.32 22.40
C TYR A 25 7.57 -4.36 23.42
N ASN A 26 8.32 -3.43 24.00
CA ASN A 26 7.77 -2.44 24.94
C ASN A 26 6.79 -1.49 24.23
N PHE A 27 7.06 -1.15 22.97
CA PHE A 27 6.13 -0.34 22.18
C PHE A 27 4.81 -1.07 21.96
N LEU A 28 4.84 -2.35 21.59
CA LEU A 28 3.65 -3.15 21.38
C LEU A 28 2.81 -3.28 22.66
N GLU A 29 3.48 -3.51 23.80
CA GLU A 29 2.81 -3.61 25.11
C GLU A 29 2.12 -2.30 25.48
N LYS A 30 2.81 -1.15 25.34
CA LYS A 30 2.23 0.19 25.59
C LYS A 30 1.02 0.47 24.70
N MET A 31 1.08 0.03 23.46
CA MET A 31 -0.01 0.18 22.49
C MET A 31 -1.10 -0.89 22.63
N LYS A 32 -0.91 -1.86 23.54
CA LYS A 32 -1.81 -3.02 23.74
C LYS A 32 -2.07 -3.80 22.45
N LEU A 33 -1.02 -4.02 21.66
CA LEU A 33 -1.06 -4.74 20.40
C LEU A 33 -0.53 -6.15 20.57
N ASN A 34 -1.22 -7.12 20.00
CA ASN A 34 -0.81 -8.53 20.01
C ASN A 34 0.06 -8.84 18.80
N ILE A 35 1.18 -9.54 19.03
CA ILE A 35 2.06 -10.02 17.97
C ILE A 35 1.29 -11.00 17.07
N GLY A 36 1.48 -10.87 15.75
CA GLY A 36 0.85 -11.72 14.76
C GLY A 36 -0.65 -11.47 14.56
N ALA A 37 -1.22 -10.45 15.20
CA ALA A 37 -2.61 -10.08 15.03
C ALA A 37 -2.76 -8.83 14.16
N MET A 38 -3.83 -8.79 13.36
CA MET A 38 -4.28 -7.60 12.66
C MET A 38 -5.36 -6.90 13.49
N GLN A 39 -5.26 -5.59 13.63
CA GLN A 39 -6.25 -4.78 14.33
C GLN A 39 -6.75 -3.67 13.40
N LEU A 40 -8.05 -3.60 13.21
CA LEU A 40 -8.66 -2.48 12.49
C LEU A 40 -8.63 -1.23 13.36
N THR A 41 -8.34 -0.12 12.73
CA THR A 41 -8.28 1.20 13.38
C THR A 41 -8.85 2.28 12.46
N ASP A 42 -9.12 3.44 13.03
CA ASP A 42 -9.54 4.61 12.26
C ASP A 42 -8.36 5.37 11.64
N TYR A 43 -8.67 6.22 10.67
CA TYR A 43 -7.69 7.01 9.93
C TYR A 43 -6.86 7.94 10.83
N GLU A 44 -7.50 8.54 11.83
CA GLU A 44 -6.81 9.49 12.73
C GLU A 44 -5.80 8.78 13.61
N THR A 45 -6.19 7.65 14.19
CA THR A 45 -5.33 6.82 15.06
C THR A 45 -4.14 6.27 14.29
N ILE A 46 -4.35 5.72 13.08
CA ILE A 46 -3.23 5.18 12.30
C ILE A 46 -2.24 6.27 11.90
N ASN A 47 -2.70 7.47 11.50
CA ASN A 47 -1.82 8.57 11.14
C ASN A 47 -1.02 9.11 12.35
N LYS A 48 -1.67 9.23 13.51
CA LYS A 48 -0.97 9.60 14.75
C LYS A 48 0.15 8.61 15.07
N THR A 49 -0.14 7.32 14.90
CA THR A 49 0.84 6.26 15.15
C THR A 49 1.99 6.30 14.15
N ILE A 50 1.71 6.45 12.85
CA ILE A 50 2.74 6.58 11.80
C ILE A 50 3.69 7.75 12.11
N ASN A 51 3.16 8.88 12.56
CA ASN A 51 3.95 10.08 12.86
C ASN A 51 4.91 9.93 14.05
N LEU A 52 4.82 8.85 14.83
CA LEU A 52 5.79 8.53 15.87
C LEU A 52 7.11 7.99 15.30
N PHE A 53 7.12 7.55 14.04
CA PHE A 53 8.27 6.94 13.40
C PHE A 53 8.92 7.88 12.40
N LYS A 54 10.25 8.03 12.50
CA LYS A 54 11.05 8.82 11.54
C LYS A 54 11.45 8.01 10.33
N ASP A 55 11.75 6.72 10.55
CA ASP A 55 12.21 5.80 9.52
C ASP A 55 11.08 4.83 9.16
N THR A 56 10.47 5.06 8.01
CA THR A 56 9.42 4.20 7.47
C THR A 56 9.81 3.71 6.08
N LYS A 57 9.44 2.47 5.76
CA LYS A 57 9.45 1.98 4.37
C LYS A 57 8.03 1.92 3.88
N VAL A 58 7.80 2.40 2.66
CA VAL A 58 6.47 2.46 2.06
C VAL A 58 6.45 1.65 0.78
N SER A 59 5.39 0.88 0.59
CA SER A 59 5.15 0.12 -0.64
C SER A 59 3.66 0.02 -0.93
N ALA A 60 3.32 -0.20 -2.20
CA ALA A 60 1.99 -0.65 -2.55
C ALA A 60 1.77 -2.04 -1.98
N GLY A 61 0.60 -2.27 -1.38
CA GLY A 61 0.18 -3.50 -0.76
C GLY A 61 -1.24 -3.91 -1.16
N GLY A 62 -1.71 -4.98 -0.56
CA GLY A 62 -2.95 -5.64 -0.93
C GLY A 62 -2.70 -6.83 -1.86
N SER A 63 -3.48 -7.90 -1.71
CA SER A 63 -3.22 -9.19 -2.39
C SER A 63 -3.16 -9.08 -3.91
N VAL A 64 -4.09 -8.32 -4.52
CA VAL A 64 -4.12 -8.13 -5.98
C VAL A 64 -2.93 -7.28 -6.44
N ALA A 65 -2.62 -6.17 -5.75
CA ALA A 65 -1.48 -5.32 -6.10
C ALA A 65 -0.16 -6.10 -6.00
N ASN A 66 0.02 -6.91 -4.95
CA ASN A 66 1.20 -7.77 -4.80
C ASN A 66 1.31 -8.80 -5.94
N THR A 67 0.20 -9.43 -6.33
CA THR A 67 0.15 -10.37 -7.47
C THR A 67 0.54 -9.67 -8.77
N ILE A 68 -0.06 -8.51 -9.04
CA ILE A 68 0.22 -7.71 -10.25
C ILE A 68 1.69 -7.28 -10.28
N SER A 69 2.24 -6.84 -9.13
CA SER A 69 3.66 -6.46 -9.03
C SER A 69 4.59 -7.64 -9.33
N MET A 70 4.27 -8.84 -8.83
CA MET A 70 5.05 -10.03 -9.11
C MET A 70 5.02 -10.39 -10.60
N VAL A 71 3.85 -10.36 -11.23
CA VAL A 71 3.70 -10.67 -12.66
C VAL A 71 4.41 -9.62 -13.52
N ALA A 72 4.36 -8.34 -13.14
CA ALA A 72 5.10 -7.28 -13.82
C ALA A 72 6.63 -7.51 -13.72
N ASN A 73 7.13 -7.92 -12.56
CA ASN A 73 8.55 -8.24 -12.37
C ASN A 73 9.03 -9.45 -13.19
N LEU A 74 8.10 -10.31 -13.62
CA LEU A 74 8.38 -11.39 -14.57
C LEU A 74 8.41 -10.91 -16.04
N GLY A 75 8.30 -9.61 -16.28
CA GLY A 75 8.41 -9.01 -17.61
C GLY A 75 7.08 -8.82 -18.34
N ASN A 76 5.96 -9.03 -17.69
CA ASN A 76 4.63 -8.84 -18.29
C ASN A 76 4.16 -7.39 -18.16
N ARG A 77 3.34 -6.95 -19.11
CA ARG A 77 2.69 -5.63 -19.08
C ARG A 77 1.43 -5.69 -18.26
N CYS A 78 1.46 -5.07 -17.11
CA CYS A 78 0.38 -5.15 -16.13
C CYS A 78 -0.30 -3.81 -15.91
N ALA A 79 -1.57 -3.88 -15.53
CA ALA A 79 -2.35 -2.74 -15.06
C ALA A 79 -3.10 -3.10 -13.78
N PHE A 80 -3.38 -2.08 -12.97
CA PHE A 80 -4.12 -2.23 -11.73
C PHE A 80 -5.21 -1.15 -11.62
N ILE A 81 -6.41 -1.55 -11.26
CA ILE A 81 -7.53 -0.67 -10.95
C ILE A 81 -7.90 -0.85 -9.48
N GLY A 82 -7.85 0.24 -8.74
CA GLY A 82 -8.25 0.29 -7.34
C GLY A 82 -8.56 1.73 -6.90
N ARG A 83 -9.51 1.87 -5.97
CA ARG A 83 -9.85 3.18 -5.45
C ARG A 83 -8.72 3.70 -4.56
N ARG A 84 -8.23 4.88 -4.87
CA ARG A 84 -7.33 5.67 -4.03
C ARG A 84 -7.74 7.14 -4.07
N LYS A 85 -7.58 7.84 -2.96
CA LYS A 85 -7.87 9.27 -2.86
C LYS A 85 -6.65 10.08 -3.26
N ASN A 86 -6.85 11.30 -3.69
CA ASN A 86 -5.78 12.29 -3.88
C ASN A 86 -5.30 12.79 -2.52
N ASP A 87 -4.70 11.90 -1.75
CA ASP A 87 -4.06 12.13 -0.46
C ASP A 87 -2.65 11.54 -0.45
N THR A 88 -1.90 11.75 0.63
CA THR A 88 -0.51 11.29 0.74
C THR A 88 -0.39 9.79 0.48
N GLN A 89 -1.27 8.98 1.06
CA GLN A 89 -1.19 7.52 0.94
C GLN A 89 -1.57 7.04 -0.47
N GLY A 90 -2.56 7.67 -1.09
CA GLY A 90 -2.93 7.37 -2.49
C GLY A 90 -1.82 7.69 -3.47
N LYS A 91 -1.12 8.81 -3.27
CA LYS A 91 0.06 9.18 -4.10
C LYS A 91 1.20 8.20 -3.93
N LEU A 92 1.54 7.83 -2.68
CA LEU A 92 2.59 6.85 -2.39
C LEU A 92 2.29 5.48 -3.03
N PHE A 93 1.01 5.04 -2.99
CA PHE A 93 0.58 3.84 -3.71
C PHE A 93 0.82 3.97 -5.21
N SER A 94 0.38 5.08 -5.82
CA SER A 94 0.52 5.32 -7.25
C SER A 94 1.99 5.36 -7.68
N GLU A 95 2.86 6.00 -6.91
CA GLU A 95 4.30 6.06 -7.14
C GLU A 95 4.92 4.67 -7.05
N SER A 96 4.56 3.88 -6.05
CA SER A 96 5.06 2.51 -5.88
C SER A 96 4.69 1.61 -7.07
N MET A 97 3.43 1.64 -7.52
CA MET A 97 2.98 0.87 -8.68
C MET A 97 3.65 1.34 -9.97
N SER A 98 3.75 2.64 -10.18
CA SER A 98 4.37 3.23 -11.38
C SER A 98 5.86 2.94 -11.47
N SER A 99 6.57 2.89 -10.34
CA SER A 99 7.99 2.53 -10.30
C SER A 99 8.24 1.09 -10.76
N SER A 100 7.24 0.23 -10.67
CA SER A 100 7.25 -1.14 -11.20
C SER A 100 6.67 -1.24 -12.62
N ASN A 101 6.51 -0.12 -13.32
CA ASN A 101 5.94 -0.02 -14.68
C ASN A 101 4.50 -0.58 -14.79
N ILE A 102 3.74 -0.54 -13.71
CA ILE A 102 2.34 -0.96 -13.69
C ILE A 102 1.46 0.23 -14.05
N LEU A 103 0.59 0.05 -15.04
CA LEU A 103 -0.34 1.10 -15.45
C LEU A 103 -1.49 1.23 -14.44
N LEU A 104 -1.88 2.45 -14.17
CA LEU A 104 -3.03 2.80 -13.32
C LEU A 104 -4.07 3.52 -14.18
N PRO A 105 -5.02 2.80 -14.82
CA PRO A 105 -5.95 3.40 -15.76
C PRO A 105 -6.95 4.37 -15.13
N ASN A 106 -7.25 4.22 -13.83
CA ASN A 106 -8.14 5.13 -13.10
C ASN A 106 -7.34 6.18 -12.32
N SER A 107 -7.86 7.39 -12.27
CA SER A 107 -7.28 8.49 -11.47
C SER A 107 -7.63 8.37 -10.00
N GLU A 108 -6.91 9.11 -9.16
CA GLU A 108 -7.27 9.34 -7.77
C GLU A 108 -8.62 10.06 -7.69
N VAL A 109 -9.39 9.79 -6.64
CA VAL A 109 -10.65 10.48 -6.36
C VAL A 109 -10.42 11.64 -5.39
N GLU A 110 -11.15 12.74 -5.59
CA GLU A 110 -11.00 13.94 -4.76
C GLU A 110 -11.79 13.86 -3.45
N PHE A 111 -12.87 13.06 -3.41
CA PHE A 111 -13.80 13.02 -2.29
C PHE A 111 -13.94 11.63 -1.69
N GLY A 112 -14.53 11.59 -0.49
CA GLY A 112 -14.81 10.36 0.23
C GLY A 112 -13.73 9.96 1.23
N LYS A 113 -13.77 8.70 1.65
CA LYS A 113 -12.83 8.14 2.65
C LYS A 113 -11.39 8.23 2.16
N ALA A 114 -10.46 8.38 3.10
CA ALA A 114 -9.02 8.33 2.84
C ALA A 114 -8.59 7.04 2.13
N SER A 115 -7.43 7.07 1.50
CA SER A 115 -6.78 5.89 0.94
C SER A 115 -6.50 4.86 2.04
N SER A 116 -6.66 3.59 1.70
CA SER A 116 -6.43 2.50 2.65
C SER A 116 -4.95 2.42 2.99
N THR A 117 -4.67 2.25 4.28
CA THR A 117 -3.32 2.19 4.83
C THR A 117 -3.20 1.02 5.79
N CYS A 118 -2.09 0.33 5.72
CA CYS A 118 -1.71 -0.71 6.68
C CYS A 118 -0.38 -0.32 7.32
N LEU A 119 -0.34 -0.19 8.64
CA LEU A 119 0.90 -0.02 9.40
C LEU A 119 1.40 -1.39 9.83
N VAL A 120 2.51 -1.81 9.26
CA VAL A 120 3.17 -3.09 9.54
C VAL A 120 4.30 -2.86 10.54
N MET A 121 4.13 -3.38 11.75
CA MET A 121 5.10 -3.26 12.83
C MET A 121 5.97 -4.52 12.87
N ILE A 122 7.25 -4.35 12.59
CA ILE A 122 8.22 -5.45 12.53
C ILE A 122 8.96 -5.50 13.86
N THR A 123 8.81 -6.62 14.57
CA THR A 123 9.51 -6.89 15.83
C THR A 123 10.95 -7.30 15.59
N PRO A 124 11.82 -7.34 16.65
CA PRO A 124 13.22 -7.75 16.49
C PRO A 124 13.42 -9.17 15.91
N ASN A 125 12.41 -10.03 16.04
CA ASN A 125 12.44 -11.39 15.52
C ASN A 125 11.77 -11.54 14.13
N GLY A 126 11.29 -10.48 13.52
CA GLY A 126 10.61 -10.48 12.20
C GLY A 126 9.11 -10.52 12.29
#